data_42d12aba81d3b00057f499c9daba93ed
#
_entry.id   42d12aba81d3b00057f499c9daba93ed
#
_cell.length_a   1.000
_cell.length_b   1.000
_cell.length_c   1.000
_cell.angle_alpha   90.00
_cell.angle_beta   90.00
_cell.angle_gamma   90.00
#
_symmetry.space_group_name_H-M   'P 1'
#
loop_
_entity.id
_entity.type
_entity.pdbx_description
1 polymer ?
#
loop_
_entity_poly.entity_id
_entity_poly.type
_entity_poly.pdbx_seq_one_letter_code
_entity_poly.pdbx_strand_id
1 'polypeptide(L)'
;AEGHAITMASGMAKQGLKPVAAIYSSFLQRAYDMLIHDTSLQRLHLVLGVDRAGIVGNDGDTHNGCFDISYLSSVPYMRILCPASFAELRAMLRKAVLELSGPVALRYPRGGEGAYQDCHPEPVTVLREGNDLTILTYGIVINDVLQAADLLAQQGISAEVVKLAQVAPLELAPVLASLHKTGRLLAVEDVCAANCIGEQVLSAAGQAGMALKAARLLNLGNGIIPHGAPNVLKSAYGLDARAIAAAAQAMRSGEKEGNGV
;
A
#
# COMPACT_ATOMS: atom_id res chain seq x y z
N ALA A 1 -6.27 3.13 24.37
CA ALA A 1 -7.66 3.68 24.33
C ALA A 1 -8.12 4.00 22.90
N GLU A 2 -7.63 3.21 21.93
CA GLU A 2 -7.87 3.46 20.49
C GLU A 2 -9.36 3.38 20.16
N GLY A 3 -10.07 2.39 20.71
CA GLY A 3 -11.54 2.28 20.57
C GLY A 3 -12.27 3.51 21.07
N HIS A 4 -11.91 4.00 22.28
CA HIS A 4 -12.47 5.23 22.82
C HIS A 4 -12.18 6.44 21.90
N ALA A 5 -10.96 6.57 21.40
CA ALA A 5 -10.59 7.66 20.51
C ALA A 5 -11.43 7.69 19.23
N ILE A 6 -11.66 6.51 18.61
CA ILE A 6 -12.48 6.41 17.39
C ILE A 6 -13.96 6.69 17.68
N THR A 7 -14.52 6.12 18.74
CA THR A 7 -15.92 6.39 19.13
C THR A 7 -16.14 7.88 19.45
N MET A 8 -15.22 8.50 20.19
CA MET A 8 -15.26 9.95 20.47
C MET A 8 -15.18 10.77 19.18
N ALA A 9 -14.22 10.47 18.30
CA ALA A 9 -14.07 11.16 17.02
C ALA A 9 -15.32 11.00 16.13
N SER A 10 -15.93 9.80 16.11
CA SER A 10 -17.21 9.57 15.43
C SER A 10 -18.34 10.44 15.99
N GLY A 11 -18.42 10.58 17.32
CA GLY A 11 -19.36 11.50 17.97
C GLY A 11 -19.12 12.96 17.59
N MET A 12 -17.87 13.39 17.49
CA MET A 12 -17.51 14.73 17.01
C MET A 12 -17.92 14.94 15.55
N ALA A 13 -17.65 13.96 14.68
CA ALA A 13 -18.06 14.00 13.28
C ALA A 13 -19.58 14.05 13.13
N LYS A 14 -20.33 13.34 13.98
CA LYS A 14 -21.80 13.38 14.03
C LYS A 14 -22.34 14.76 14.33
N GLN A 15 -21.59 15.59 15.07
CA GLN A 15 -21.94 16.98 15.40
C GLN A 15 -21.41 17.98 14.35
N GLY A 16 -20.91 17.51 13.20
CA GLY A 16 -20.46 18.36 12.09
C GLY A 16 -19.00 18.84 12.20
N LEU A 17 -18.22 18.34 13.17
CA LEU A 17 -16.80 18.61 13.22
C LEU A 17 -16.05 17.72 12.19
N LYS A 18 -14.81 18.08 11.90
CA LYS A 18 -13.91 17.31 11.02
C LYS A 18 -12.74 16.73 11.82
N PRO A 19 -12.96 15.67 12.61
CA PRO A 19 -11.92 15.11 13.45
C PRO A 19 -10.83 14.44 12.62
N VAL A 20 -9.60 14.55 13.11
CA VAL A 20 -8.43 13.81 12.62
C VAL A 20 -7.89 13.01 13.81
N ALA A 21 -7.88 11.68 13.69
CA ALA A 21 -7.36 10.79 14.72
C ALA A 21 -6.08 10.10 14.22
N ALA A 22 -4.92 10.41 14.83
CA ALA A 22 -3.65 9.77 14.50
C ALA A 22 -3.38 8.61 15.46
N ILE A 23 -3.34 7.39 14.94
CA ILE A 23 -3.17 6.15 15.70
C ILE A 23 -2.18 5.25 14.97
N TYR A 24 -1.33 4.54 15.73
CA TYR A 24 -0.41 3.56 15.14
C TYR A 24 -1.18 2.45 14.43
N SER A 25 -0.72 2.08 13.24
CA SER A 25 -1.32 1.04 12.41
C SER A 25 -1.60 -0.25 13.20
N SER A 26 -0.60 -0.76 13.93
CA SER A 26 -0.74 -1.98 14.73
C SER A 26 -1.72 -1.85 15.91
N PHE A 27 -1.98 -0.64 16.41
CA PHE A 27 -2.91 -0.42 17.53
C PHE A 27 -4.31 -0.09 17.04
N LEU A 28 -4.45 0.48 15.86
CA LEU A 28 -5.74 0.81 15.27
C LEU A 28 -6.63 -0.44 15.05
N GLN A 29 -6.05 -1.62 14.92
CA GLN A 29 -6.80 -2.88 14.83
C GLN A 29 -7.74 -3.13 16.03
N ARG A 30 -7.44 -2.55 17.22
CA ARG A 30 -8.33 -2.61 18.41
C ARG A 30 -9.62 -1.82 18.23
N ALA A 31 -9.66 -0.91 17.27
CA ALA A 31 -10.81 -0.06 16.97
C ALA A 31 -11.55 -0.49 15.69
N TYR A 32 -11.26 -1.69 15.16
CA TYR A 32 -11.85 -2.17 13.92
C TYR A 32 -13.39 -2.21 13.98
N ASP A 33 -13.96 -2.71 15.07
CA ASP A 33 -15.41 -2.71 15.28
C ASP A 33 -16.00 -1.29 15.28
N MET A 34 -15.36 -0.34 15.99
CA MET A 34 -15.79 1.07 16.06
C MET A 34 -15.71 1.75 14.68
N LEU A 35 -14.72 1.40 13.86
CA LEU A 35 -14.64 1.91 12.48
C LEU A 35 -15.83 1.44 11.65
N ILE A 36 -16.31 0.22 11.84
CA ILE A 36 -17.49 -0.29 11.14
C ILE A 36 -18.77 0.32 11.71
N HIS A 37 -19.01 0.17 13.01
CA HIS A 37 -20.31 0.49 13.62
C HIS A 37 -20.50 1.98 13.94
N ASP A 38 -19.46 2.62 14.51
CA ASP A 38 -19.60 4.03 14.93
C ASP A 38 -19.35 4.99 13.76
N THR A 39 -18.38 4.67 12.88
CA THR A 39 -17.97 5.58 11.79
C THR A 39 -18.63 5.24 10.47
N SER A 40 -18.39 4.04 9.97
CA SER A 40 -18.69 3.66 8.58
C SER A 40 -20.18 3.48 8.35
N LEU A 41 -20.89 2.80 9.25
CA LEU A 41 -22.34 2.57 9.15
C LEU A 41 -23.13 3.88 8.97
N GLN A 42 -22.69 4.94 9.63
CA GLN A 42 -23.27 6.27 9.53
C GLN A 42 -22.60 7.17 8.47
N ARG A 43 -21.60 6.65 7.75
CA ARG A 43 -20.79 7.40 6.76
C ARG A 43 -20.21 8.70 7.31
N LEU A 44 -19.80 8.70 8.58
CA LEU A 44 -19.28 9.88 9.22
C LEU A 44 -17.92 10.27 8.63
N HIS A 45 -17.67 11.57 8.55
CA HIS A 45 -16.40 12.09 8.06
C HIS A 45 -15.36 12.09 9.15
N LEU A 46 -14.58 11.03 9.22
CA LEU A 46 -13.44 10.87 10.12
C LEU A 46 -12.17 10.65 9.27
N VAL A 47 -11.14 11.45 9.54
CA VAL A 47 -9.82 11.27 8.93
C VAL A 47 -8.91 10.54 9.91
N LEU A 48 -8.37 9.40 9.48
CA LEU A 48 -7.43 8.58 10.25
C LEU A 48 -6.00 8.86 9.75
N GLY A 49 -5.10 9.27 10.63
CA GLY A 49 -3.67 9.18 10.41
C GLY A 49 -3.19 7.81 10.86
N VAL A 50 -3.01 6.88 9.92
CA VAL A 50 -2.51 5.52 10.17
C VAL A 50 -0.99 5.58 10.19
N ASP A 51 -0.46 5.87 11.37
CA ASP A 51 0.96 6.08 11.61
C ASP A 51 1.70 4.74 11.78
N ARG A 52 2.97 4.71 11.46
CA ARG A 52 3.82 3.50 11.56
C ARG A 52 3.28 2.32 10.75
N ALA A 53 2.83 2.60 9.54
CA ALA A 53 2.45 1.59 8.58
C ALA A 53 3.68 0.86 8.03
N GLY A 54 3.52 -0.43 7.71
CA GLY A 54 4.59 -1.27 7.20
C GLY A 54 5.62 -1.69 8.27
N ILE A 55 6.87 -1.83 7.84
CA ILE A 55 7.98 -2.24 8.71
C ILE A 55 8.42 -1.08 9.58
N VAL A 56 8.32 -1.22 10.90
CA VAL A 56 8.77 -0.22 11.89
C VAL A 56 10.12 -0.56 12.51
N GLY A 57 10.47 -1.83 12.51
CA GLY A 57 11.79 -2.31 12.91
C GLY A 57 12.10 -2.16 14.41
N ASN A 58 12.75 -1.05 14.77
CA ASN A 58 13.30 -0.84 16.12
C ASN A 58 12.26 -0.75 17.24
N ASP A 59 10.98 -0.55 16.94
CA ASP A 59 9.91 -0.51 17.94
C ASP A 59 9.47 -1.91 18.39
N GLY A 60 10.00 -2.95 17.74
CA GLY A 60 9.74 -4.36 18.05
C GLY A 60 8.64 -5.00 17.22
N ASP A 61 8.47 -6.29 17.39
CA ASP A 61 7.55 -7.15 16.64
C ASP A 61 6.07 -6.77 16.81
N THR A 62 5.71 -6.20 17.97
CA THR A 62 4.35 -5.76 18.27
C THR A 62 3.94 -4.44 17.57
N HIS A 63 4.88 -3.74 16.92
CA HIS A 63 4.63 -2.42 16.34
C HIS A 63 4.60 -2.42 14.82
N ASN A 64 4.99 -3.52 14.14
CA ASN A 64 4.92 -3.58 12.68
C ASN A 64 3.48 -3.41 12.19
N GLY A 65 3.25 -2.40 11.37
CA GLY A 65 1.94 -2.00 10.87
C GLY A 65 1.60 -2.67 9.54
N CYS A 66 1.65 -4.00 9.48
CA CYS A 66 1.52 -4.76 8.25
C CYS A 66 0.09 -5.27 7.95
N PHE A 67 -0.84 -5.15 8.90
CA PHE A 67 -2.20 -5.69 8.74
C PHE A 67 -3.24 -4.64 8.31
N ASP A 68 -2.88 -3.36 8.26
CA ASP A 68 -3.79 -2.24 8.09
C ASP A 68 -4.56 -2.28 6.77
N ILE A 69 -3.91 -2.53 5.64
CA ILE A 69 -4.59 -2.63 4.34
C ILE A 69 -5.63 -3.76 4.38
N SER A 70 -5.27 -4.92 4.95
CA SER A 70 -6.14 -6.09 5.02
C SER A 70 -7.45 -5.78 5.73
N TYR A 71 -7.42 -5.23 6.96
CA TYR A 71 -8.64 -4.98 7.71
C TYR A 71 -9.34 -3.66 7.33
N LEU A 72 -8.61 -2.60 6.96
CA LEU A 72 -9.23 -1.33 6.56
C LEU A 72 -9.95 -1.45 5.21
N SER A 73 -9.45 -2.26 4.28
CA SER A 73 -10.11 -2.50 3.00
C SER A 73 -11.47 -3.20 3.15
N SER A 74 -11.72 -3.87 4.28
CA SER A 74 -13.01 -4.50 4.56
C SER A 74 -14.01 -3.58 5.27
N VAL A 75 -13.57 -2.38 5.71
CA VAL A 75 -14.48 -1.37 6.30
C VAL A 75 -15.28 -0.71 5.18
N PRO A 76 -16.63 -0.78 5.18
CA PRO A 76 -17.44 -0.19 4.13
C PRO A 76 -17.19 1.32 3.98
N TYR A 77 -17.20 1.81 2.75
CA TYR A 77 -16.99 3.24 2.41
C TYR A 77 -15.62 3.82 2.80
N MET A 78 -14.72 3.02 3.39
CA MET A 78 -13.37 3.47 3.74
C MET A 78 -12.59 3.86 2.48
N ARG A 79 -11.98 5.04 2.53
CA ARG A 79 -11.01 5.47 1.53
C ARG A 79 -9.61 5.38 2.14
N ILE A 80 -8.69 4.72 1.45
CA ILE A 80 -7.31 4.56 1.94
C ILE A 80 -6.36 5.27 0.97
N LEU A 81 -5.65 6.27 1.47
CA LEU A 81 -4.65 7.05 0.75
C LEU A 81 -3.25 6.70 1.28
N CYS A 82 -2.30 6.50 0.36
CA CYS A 82 -0.94 6.05 0.67
C CYS A 82 0.09 7.05 0.11
N PRO A 83 0.35 8.17 0.80
CA PRO A 83 1.36 9.13 0.35
C PRO A 83 2.76 8.49 0.39
N ALA A 84 3.60 8.86 -0.58
CA ALA A 84 4.97 8.39 -0.74
C ALA A 84 6.02 9.48 -0.44
N SER A 85 5.58 10.73 -0.34
CA SER A 85 6.40 11.90 -0.02
C SER A 85 5.70 12.83 0.97
N PHE A 86 6.43 13.76 1.57
CA PHE A 86 5.81 14.81 2.39
C PHE A 86 4.92 15.76 1.59
N ALA A 87 5.24 15.98 0.31
CA ALA A 87 4.39 16.77 -0.58
C ALA A 87 3.04 16.10 -0.80
N GLU A 88 3.03 14.79 -1.08
CA GLU A 88 1.80 14.00 -1.20
C GLU A 88 1.03 13.92 0.12
N LEU A 89 1.71 13.68 1.24
CA LEU A 89 1.06 13.62 2.55
C LEU A 89 0.31 14.93 2.85
N ARG A 90 0.92 16.08 2.57
CA ARG A 90 0.30 17.38 2.76
C ARG A 90 -0.90 17.60 1.84
N ALA A 91 -0.76 17.26 0.56
CA ALA A 91 -1.84 17.39 -0.41
C ALA A 91 -3.02 16.47 -0.09
N MET A 92 -2.73 15.19 0.23
CA MET A 92 -3.75 14.20 0.56
C MET A 92 -4.44 14.49 1.90
N LEU A 93 -3.71 14.95 2.93
CA LEU A 93 -4.31 15.35 4.20
C LEU A 93 -5.27 16.55 3.99
N ARG A 94 -4.83 17.56 3.23
CA ARG A 94 -5.71 18.68 2.88
C ARG A 94 -6.97 18.20 2.18
N LYS A 95 -6.82 17.36 1.16
CA LYS A 95 -7.94 16.77 0.40
C LYS A 95 -8.86 15.94 1.32
N ALA A 96 -8.27 15.11 2.18
CA ALA A 96 -9.01 14.27 3.12
C ALA A 96 -9.89 15.10 4.06
N VAL A 97 -9.35 16.19 4.63
CA VAL A 97 -10.08 17.01 5.61
C VAL A 97 -11.11 17.96 4.97
N LEU A 98 -10.77 18.52 3.79
CA LEU A 98 -11.54 19.63 3.22
C LEU A 98 -12.50 19.23 2.09
N GLU A 99 -12.18 18.17 1.33
CA GLU A 99 -12.84 17.87 0.06
C GLU A 99 -13.53 16.51 0.04
N LEU A 100 -13.02 15.54 0.79
CA LEU A 100 -13.61 14.20 0.84
C LEU A 100 -14.71 14.11 1.89
N SER A 101 -15.48 13.03 1.81
CA SER A 101 -16.54 12.70 2.77
C SER A 101 -16.47 11.21 3.15
N GLY A 102 -17.08 10.86 4.28
CA GLY A 102 -17.01 9.52 4.85
C GLY A 102 -15.66 9.24 5.54
N PRO A 103 -15.39 7.97 5.91
CA PRO A 103 -14.14 7.60 6.57
C PRO A 103 -12.96 7.60 5.59
N VAL A 104 -11.87 8.27 5.97
CA VAL A 104 -10.64 8.37 5.16
C VAL A 104 -9.44 8.00 6.02
N ALA A 105 -8.61 7.08 5.56
CA ALA A 105 -7.35 6.71 6.18
C ALA A 105 -6.17 7.23 5.33
N LEU A 106 -5.21 7.91 5.96
CA LEU A 106 -3.91 8.23 5.39
C LEU A 106 -2.88 7.29 6.01
N ARG A 107 -2.33 6.39 5.22
CA ARG A 107 -1.35 5.37 5.61
C ARG A 107 0.05 5.86 5.35
N TYR A 108 0.87 6.04 6.40
CA TYR A 108 2.25 6.51 6.25
C TYR A 108 3.20 5.81 7.23
N PRO A 109 4.49 5.64 6.84
CA PRO A 109 5.47 4.92 7.63
C PRO A 109 5.99 5.75 8.82
N ARG A 110 6.76 5.10 9.68
CA ARG A 110 7.67 5.78 10.62
C ARG A 110 8.87 6.34 9.86
N GLY A 111 9.31 7.54 10.20
CA GLY A 111 10.51 8.17 9.65
C GLY A 111 10.20 9.25 8.61
N GLY A 112 11.20 9.55 7.76
CA GLY A 112 11.11 10.56 6.72
C GLY A 112 10.70 10.00 5.37
N GLU A 113 10.68 10.88 4.37
CA GLU A 113 10.55 10.49 2.97
C GLU A 113 11.90 9.97 2.43
N GLY A 114 11.85 9.24 1.32
CA GLY A 114 13.04 8.77 0.61
C GLY A 114 13.49 9.71 -0.50
N ALA A 115 14.11 9.13 -1.54
CA ALA A 115 14.54 9.87 -2.73
C ALA A 115 13.36 10.38 -3.57
N TYR A 116 12.22 9.69 -3.53
CA TYR A 116 11.00 10.14 -4.18
C TYR A 116 10.38 11.30 -3.38
N GLN A 117 10.35 12.49 -3.98
CA GLN A 117 9.84 13.73 -3.37
C GLN A 117 8.75 14.40 -4.23
N ASP A 118 8.40 13.80 -5.36
CA ASP A 118 7.36 14.30 -6.24
C ASP A 118 5.98 14.28 -5.59
N CYS A 119 5.01 14.93 -6.24
CA CYS A 119 3.63 15.01 -5.77
C CYS A 119 2.69 14.54 -6.87
N HIS A 120 2.29 13.28 -6.81
CA HIS A 120 1.29 12.67 -7.70
C HIS A 120 0.17 12.10 -6.85
N PRO A 121 -0.79 12.95 -6.39
CA PRO A 121 -1.89 12.55 -5.51
C PRO A 121 -3.05 11.88 -6.26
N GLU A 122 -2.96 11.73 -7.58
CA GLU A 122 -3.91 11.01 -8.42
C GLU A 122 -3.99 9.55 -7.97
N PRO A 123 -5.17 8.92 -7.96
CA PRO A 123 -5.34 7.55 -7.46
C PRO A 123 -4.36 6.54 -8.04
N VAL A 124 -4.06 6.65 -9.34
CA VAL A 124 -3.10 5.81 -10.07
C VAL A 124 -2.23 6.68 -10.96
N THR A 125 -0.92 6.51 -10.88
CA THR A 125 0.05 7.23 -11.74
C THR A 125 1.05 6.26 -12.32
N VAL A 126 1.29 6.33 -13.63
CA VAL A 126 2.43 5.67 -14.29
C VAL A 126 3.64 6.58 -14.13
N LEU A 127 4.56 6.24 -13.23
CA LEU A 127 5.77 7.02 -12.98
C LEU A 127 6.87 6.72 -13.99
N ARG A 128 6.86 5.54 -14.56
CA ARG A 128 7.80 5.11 -15.62
C ARG A 128 7.06 4.22 -16.59
N GLU A 129 7.16 4.54 -17.87
CA GLU A 129 6.65 3.70 -18.94
C GLU A 129 7.53 2.46 -19.14
N GLY A 130 6.89 1.33 -19.48
CA GLY A 130 7.56 0.07 -19.75
C GLY A 130 6.71 -0.91 -20.50
N ASN A 131 7.33 -1.94 -21.08
CA ASN A 131 6.64 -2.93 -21.92
C ASN A 131 6.87 -4.38 -21.51
N ASP A 132 7.84 -4.66 -20.62
CA ASP A 132 8.20 -6.04 -20.27
C ASP A 132 7.39 -6.59 -19.08
N LEU A 133 7.16 -5.74 -18.07
CA LEU A 133 6.37 -6.07 -16.88
C LEU A 133 5.83 -4.81 -16.22
N THR A 134 4.74 -4.94 -15.47
CA THR A 134 4.21 -3.90 -14.58
C THR A 134 4.70 -4.15 -13.16
N ILE A 135 5.36 -3.17 -12.53
CA ILE A 135 5.65 -3.16 -11.10
C ILE A 135 4.64 -2.23 -10.44
N LEU A 136 3.75 -2.80 -9.60
CA LEU A 136 2.71 -2.09 -8.89
C LEU A 136 3.11 -1.89 -7.44
N THR A 137 2.99 -0.67 -6.92
CA THR A 137 3.30 -0.36 -5.51
C THR A 137 2.59 0.90 -5.03
N TYR A 138 2.73 1.20 -3.73
CA TYR A 138 2.22 2.40 -3.09
C TYR A 138 3.06 2.82 -1.88
N GLY A 139 2.85 4.04 -1.41
CA GLY A 139 3.54 4.57 -0.24
C GLY A 139 5.06 4.60 -0.40
N ILE A 140 5.76 4.45 0.72
CA ILE A 140 7.23 4.61 0.76
C ILE A 140 8.00 3.54 -0.03
N VAL A 141 7.37 2.39 -0.31
CA VAL A 141 7.98 1.28 -1.08
C VAL A 141 8.36 1.71 -2.50
N ILE A 142 7.76 2.78 -3.01
CA ILE A 142 8.11 3.37 -4.32
C ILE A 142 9.61 3.64 -4.48
N ASN A 143 10.31 3.99 -3.39
CA ASN A 143 11.73 4.27 -3.43
C ASN A 143 12.56 3.03 -3.82
N ASP A 144 12.24 1.87 -3.25
CA ASP A 144 12.89 0.60 -3.57
C ASP A 144 12.51 0.15 -4.99
N VAL A 145 11.25 0.37 -5.40
CA VAL A 145 10.75 0.01 -6.73
C VAL A 145 11.41 0.86 -7.83
N LEU A 146 11.57 2.16 -7.65
CA LEU A 146 12.24 3.02 -8.64
C LEU A 146 13.72 2.64 -8.80
N GLN A 147 14.42 2.36 -7.71
CA GLN A 147 15.79 1.85 -7.77
C GLN A 147 15.87 0.47 -8.47
N ALA A 148 14.90 -0.42 -8.19
CA ALA A 148 14.83 -1.71 -8.90
C ALA A 148 14.60 -1.52 -10.40
N ALA A 149 13.73 -0.59 -10.79
CA ALA A 149 13.49 -0.26 -12.20
C ALA A 149 14.74 0.31 -12.89
N ASP A 150 15.59 1.06 -12.18
CA ASP A 150 16.89 1.51 -12.69
C ASP A 150 17.86 0.33 -12.91
N LEU A 151 17.92 -0.61 -11.97
CA LEU A 151 18.73 -1.83 -12.11
C LEU A 151 18.26 -2.70 -13.28
N LEU A 152 16.94 -2.81 -13.48
CA LEU A 152 16.36 -3.53 -14.60
C LEU A 152 16.67 -2.86 -15.95
N ALA A 153 16.58 -1.54 -16.03
CA ALA A 153 16.90 -0.78 -17.24
C ALA A 153 18.35 -0.95 -17.68
N GLN A 154 19.31 -1.03 -16.74
CA GLN A 154 20.72 -1.32 -17.02
C GLN A 154 20.92 -2.71 -17.67
N GLN A 155 19.94 -3.60 -17.51
CA GLN A 155 19.94 -4.96 -18.06
C GLN A 155 19.03 -5.09 -19.30
N GLY A 156 18.55 -3.97 -19.83
CA GLY A 156 17.66 -3.95 -20.99
C GLY A 156 16.23 -4.42 -20.71
N ILE A 157 15.79 -4.36 -19.44
CA ILE A 157 14.42 -4.72 -19.04
C ILE A 157 13.61 -3.44 -18.82
N SER A 158 12.54 -3.29 -19.60
CA SER A 158 11.65 -2.12 -19.57
C SER A 158 10.49 -2.36 -18.64
N ALA A 159 10.66 -1.99 -17.35
CA ALA A 159 9.62 -2.10 -16.33
C ALA A 159 8.73 -0.86 -16.32
N GLU A 160 7.40 -1.08 -16.41
CA GLU A 160 6.43 -0.03 -16.14
C GLU A 160 6.18 0.08 -14.64
N VAL A 161 6.37 1.26 -14.07
CA VAL A 161 6.15 1.51 -12.64
C VAL A 161 4.82 2.22 -12.44
N VAL A 162 3.87 1.51 -11.86
CA VAL A 162 2.54 2.00 -11.51
C VAL A 162 2.45 2.26 -10.01
N LYS A 163 2.27 3.52 -9.65
CA LYS A 163 2.11 3.95 -8.25
C LYS A 163 0.64 4.17 -7.94
N LEU A 164 0.19 3.62 -6.82
CA LEU A 164 -1.12 3.89 -6.26
C LEU A 164 -1.01 4.92 -5.14
N ALA A 165 -1.68 6.04 -5.29
CA ALA A 165 -1.87 7.02 -4.22
C ALA A 165 -3.14 6.73 -3.41
N GLN A 166 -4.09 6.01 -4.00
CA GLN A 166 -5.29 5.50 -3.35
C GLN A 166 -5.41 4.00 -3.60
N VAL A 167 -5.55 3.23 -2.52
CA VAL A 167 -5.67 1.76 -2.59
C VAL A 167 -7.08 1.25 -2.25
N ALA A 168 -7.93 2.10 -1.68
CA ALA A 168 -9.36 1.82 -1.51
C ALA A 168 -10.19 3.11 -1.70
N PRO A 169 -11.27 3.11 -2.48
CA PRO A 169 -11.52 2.10 -3.52
C PRO A 169 -10.41 2.11 -4.58
N LEU A 170 -10.06 0.93 -5.07
CA LEU A 170 -9.00 0.78 -6.07
C LEU A 170 -9.52 1.17 -7.45
N GLU A 171 -8.83 2.08 -8.14
CA GLU A 171 -9.09 2.42 -9.54
C GLU A 171 -8.41 1.40 -10.46
N LEU A 172 -9.15 0.39 -10.88
CA LEU A 172 -8.63 -0.75 -11.62
C LEU A 172 -8.30 -0.46 -13.09
N ALA A 173 -9.04 0.44 -13.75
CA ALA A 173 -8.92 0.62 -15.19
C ALA A 173 -7.48 0.97 -15.67
N PRO A 174 -6.75 1.93 -15.06
CA PRO A 174 -5.37 2.20 -15.47
C PRO A 174 -4.41 1.03 -15.15
N VAL A 175 -4.63 0.32 -14.03
CA VAL A 175 -3.82 -0.84 -13.64
C VAL A 175 -4.01 -1.97 -14.64
N LEU A 176 -5.25 -2.30 -15.00
CA LEU A 176 -5.55 -3.33 -16.00
C LEU A 176 -5.04 -2.96 -17.39
N ALA A 177 -5.07 -1.68 -17.77
CA ALA A 177 -4.46 -1.21 -19.02
C ALA A 177 -2.94 -1.46 -19.07
N SER A 178 -2.24 -1.20 -17.97
CA SER A 178 -0.82 -1.52 -17.82
C SER A 178 -0.57 -3.04 -17.94
N LEU A 179 -1.38 -3.85 -17.24
CA LEU A 179 -1.27 -5.31 -17.30
C LEU A 179 -1.59 -5.88 -18.69
N HIS A 180 -2.53 -5.29 -19.40
CA HIS A 180 -2.83 -5.67 -20.79
C HIS A 180 -1.64 -5.40 -21.72
N LYS A 181 -0.92 -4.28 -21.52
CA LYS A 181 0.28 -3.91 -22.28
C LYS A 181 1.43 -4.86 -21.99
N THR A 182 1.74 -5.11 -20.72
CA THR A 182 2.96 -5.82 -20.30
C THR A 182 2.78 -7.33 -20.18
N GLY A 183 1.59 -7.78 -19.83
CA GLY A 183 1.26 -9.19 -19.58
C GLY A 183 1.86 -9.79 -18.31
N ARG A 184 2.55 -9.02 -17.47
CA ARG A 184 3.19 -9.51 -16.23
C ARG A 184 2.95 -8.53 -15.08
N LEU A 185 2.61 -9.06 -13.89
CA LEU A 185 2.43 -8.30 -12.66
C LEU A 185 3.48 -8.65 -11.62
N LEU A 186 4.24 -7.66 -11.16
CA LEU A 186 5.00 -7.72 -9.91
C LEU A 186 4.39 -6.69 -8.95
N ALA A 187 3.63 -7.13 -7.96
CA ALA A 187 3.15 -6.25 -6.89
C ALA A 187 4.14 -6.27 -5.73
N VAL A 188 4.49 -5.10 -5.21
CA VAL A 188 5.48 -4.94 -4.12
C VAL A 188 4.86 -4.09 -3.02
N GLU A 189 4.67 -4.70 -1.84
CA GLU A 189 3.88 -4.15 -0.75
C GLU A 189 4.49 -4.45 0.63
N ASP A 190 4.50 -3.48 1.53
CA ASP A 190 4.97 -3.67 2.91
C ASP A 190 3.84 -4.05 3.88
N VAL A 191 3.01 -5.01 3.47
CA VAL A 191 1.83 -5.51 4.21
C VAL A 191 1.81 -7.03 4.26
N CYS A 192 0.92 -7.61 5.07
CA CYS A 192 0.69 -9.06 5.09
C CYS A 192 0.12 -9.54 3.74
N ALA A 193 0.28 -10.84 3.45
CA ALA A 193 -0.19 -11.40 2.19
C ALA A 193 -1.71 -11.39 2.07
N ALA A 194 -2.42 -11.67 3.17
CA ALA A 194 -3.88 -11.78 3.15
C ALA A 194 -4.55 -10.46 2.75
N ASN A 195 -5.34 -10.50 1.69
CA ASN A 195 -6.10 -9.35 1.15
C ASN A 195 -5.20 -8.14 0.78
N CYS A 196 -3.96 -8.39 0.36
CA CYS A 196 -3.07 -7.36 -0.15
C CYS A 196 -3.60 -6.81 -1.50
N ILE A 197 -3.09 -5.67 -1.94
CA ILE A 197 -3.57 -5.03 -3.18
C ILE A 197 -3.23 -5.88 -4.40
N GLY A 198 -2.09 -6.56 -4.40
CA GLY A 198 -1.72 -7.48 -5.47
C GLY A 198 -2.73 -8.61 -5.65
N GLU A 199 -3.26 -9.20 -4.56
CA GLU A 199 -4.34 -10.21 -4.65
C GLU A 199 -5.62 -9.62 -5.25
N GLN A 200 -6.01 -8.41 -4.84
CA GLN A 200 -7.20 -7.73 -5.36
C GLN A 200 -7.06 -7.44 -6.87
N VAL A 201 -5.88 -7.01 -7.32
CA VAL A 201 -5.57 -6.77 -8.74
C VAL A 201 -5.59 -8.08 -9.54
N LEU A 202 -5.01 -9.17 -9.01
CA LEU A 202 -5.07 -10.48 -9.67
C LEU A 202 -6.51 -10.99 -9.80
N SER A 203 -7.31 -10.84 -8.75
CA SER A 203 -8.73 -11.18 -8.80
C SER A 203 -9.46 -10.38 -9.89
N ALA A 204 -9.22 -9.07 -9.95
CA ALA A 204 -9.84 -8.20 -10.95
C ALA A 204 -9.38 -8.54 -12.38
N ALA A 205 -8.09 -8.84 -12.59
CA ALA A 205 -7.55 -9.29 -13.88
C ALA A 205 -8.22 -10.60 -14.32
N GLY A 206 -8.38 -11.56 -13.41
CA GLY A 206 -9.10 -12.81 -13.65
C GLY A 206 -10.57 -12.59 -14.04
N GLN A 207 -11.29 -11.72 -13.31
CA GLN A 207 -12.66 -11.35 -13.62
C GLN A 207 -12.80 -10.65 -14.98
N ALA A 208 -11.78 -9.90 -15.39
CA ALA A 208 -11.71 -9.28 -16.72
C ALA A 208 -11.28 -10.24 -17.82
N GLY A 209 -11.08 -11.55 -17.53
CA GLY A 209 -10.65 -12.55 -18.48
C GLY A 209 -9.20 -12.40 -18.95
N MET A 210 -8.36 -11.67 -18.21
CA MET A 210 -6.95 -11.47 -18.56
C MET A 210 -6.12 -12.73 -18.27
N ALA A 211 -5.39 -13.23 -19.28
CA ALA A 211 -4.36 -14.25 -19.11
C ALA A 211 -2.99 -13.57 -18.93
N LEU A 212 -2.51 -13.47 -17.69
CA LEU A 212 -1.17 -12.95 -17.41
C LEU A 212 -0.13 -14.03 -17.72
N LYS A 213 0.99 -13.63 -18.35
CA LYS A 213 2.15 -14.51 -18.61
C LYS A 213 2.85 -14.92 -17.32
N ALA A 214 2.90 -14.01 -16.35
CA ALA A 214 3.42 -14.25 -15.00
C ALA A 214 2.83 -13.25 -14.01
N ALA A 215 2.72 -13.68 -12.75
CA ALA A 215 2.38 -12.79 -11.64
C ALA A 215 3.18 -13.20 -10.39
N ARG A 216 3.69 -12.22 -9.68
CA ARG A 216 4.38 -12.40 -8.38
C ARG A 216 3.99 -11.28 -7.42
N LEU A 217 3.75 -11.66 -6.17
CA LEU A 217 3.43 -10.74 -5.08
C LEU A 217 4.57 -10.78 -4.07
N LEU A 218 5.28 -9.68 -3.90
CA LEU A 218 6.27 -9.49 -2.86
C LEU A 218 5.61 -8.73 -1.71
N ASN A 219 5.50 -9.37 -0.57
CA ASN A 219 4.87 -8.83 0.64
C ASN A 219 5.52 -9.46 1.89
N LEU A 220 4.99 -9.16 3.06
CA LEU A 220 5.54 -9.60 4.34
C LEU A 220 5.04 -10.99 4.78
N GLY A 221 4.33 -11.71 3.91
CA GLY A 221 3.74 -13.00 4.27
C GLY A 221 2.61 -12.87 5.31
N ASN A 222 2.27 -13.99 5.95
CA ASN A 222 1.22 -14.06 7.00
C ASN A 222 1.79 -14.34 8.40
N GLY A 223 3.11 -14.25 8.56
CA GLY A 223 3.79 -14.46 9.84
C GLY A 223 3.92 -13.18 10.68
N ILE A 224 4.43 -13.35 11.90
CA ILE A 224 4.85 -12.22 12.74
C ILE A 224 6.23 -11.76 12.27
N ILE A 225 6.36 -10.47 12.00
CA ILE A 225 7.64 -9.87 11.59
C ILE A 225 8.51 -9.68 12.83
N PRO A 226 9.73 -10.25 12.86
CA PRO A 226 10.59 -10.15 14.01
C PRO A 226 11.12 -8.71 14.24
N HIS A 227 11.65 -8.46 15.43
CA HIS A 227 12.42 -7.25 15.71
C HIS A 227 13.67 -7.19 14.83
N GLY A 228 13.97 -6.01 14.29
CA GLY A 228 15.17 -5.78 13.47
C GLY A 228 15.21 -4.40 12.84
N ALA A 229 16.36 -4.00 12.32
CA ALA A 229 16.46 -2.75 11.58
C ALA A 229 15.63 -2.81 10.29
N PRO A 230 14.91 -1.72 9.90
CA PRO A 230 14.01 -1.73 8.76
C PRO A 230 14.65 -2.20 7.44
N ASN A 231 15.89 -1.78 7.17
CA ASN A 231 16.63 -2.19 5.97
C ASN A 231 16.97 -3.70 5.97
N VAL A 232 17.30 -4.27 7.13
CA VAL A 232 17.56 -5.70 7.27
C VAL A 232 16.28 -6.50 7.05
N LEU A 233 15.18 -6.06 7.63
CA LEU A 233 13.88 -6.70 7.45
C LEU A 233 13.40 -6.58 6.00
N LYS A 234 13.51 -5.41 5.36
CA LYS A 234 13.19 -5.26 3.93
C LYS A 234 13.96 -6.26 3.07
N SER A 235 15.27 -6.43 3.31
CA SER A 235 16.08 -7.39 2.56
C SER A 235 15.64 -8.82 2.83
N ALA A 236 15.39 -9.18 4.09
CA ALA A 236 14.95 -10.53 4.48
C ALA A 236 13.59 -10.92 3.84
N TYR A 237 12.70 -9.94 3.65
CA TYR A 237 11.39 -10.16 3.01
C TYR A 237 11.40 -9.90 1.49
N GLY A 238 12.57 -9.61 0.89
CA GLY A 238 12.67 -9.39 -0.55
C GLY A 238 12.06 -8.09 -1.05
N LEU A 239 11.97 -7.07 -0.19
CA LEU A 239 11.39 -5.76 -0.49
C LEU A 239 12.44 -4.68 -0.74
N ASP A 240 13.72 -5.01 -0.79
CA ASP A 240 14.76 -4.10 -1.23
C ASP A 240 14.90 -4.07 -2.76
N ALA A 241 15.53 -3.04 -3.30
CA ALA A 241 15.63 -2.83 -4.74
C ALA A 241 16.30 -4.00 -5.50
N ARG A 242 17.28 -4.67 -4.90
CA ARG A 242 17.99 -5.80 -5.53
C ARG A 242 17.10 -7.03 -5.61
N ALA A 243 16.39 -7.35 -4.54
CA ALA A 243 15.47 -8.48 -4.50
C ALA A 243 14.28 -8.27 -5.43
N ILE A 244 13.73 -7.05 -5.50
CA ILE A 244 12.67 -6.68 -6.43
C ILE A 244 13.14 -6.86 -7.88
N ALA A 245 14.34 -6.36 -8.22
CA ALA A 245 14.91 -6.52 -9.56
C ALA A 245 15.14 -8.02 -9.91
N ALA A 246 15.67 -8.81 -8.98
CA ALA A 246 15.86 -10.26 -9.18
C ALA A 246 14.53 -10.99 -9.40
N ALA A 247 13.49 -10.64 -8.63
CA ALA A 247 12.15 -11.19 -8.81
C ALA A 247 11.57 -10.88 -10.20
N ALA A 248 11.74 -9.64 -10.68
CA ALA A 248 11.31 -9.22 -12.01
C ALA A 248 12.05 -9.97 -13.12
N GLN A 249 13.36 -10.19 -12.97
CA GLN A 249 14.17 -10.99 -13.92
C GLN A 249 13.69 -12.43 -14.02
N ALA A 250 13.49 -13.08 -12.86
CA ALA A 250 13.01 -14.46 -12.81
C ALA A 250 11.64 -14.63 -13.51
N MET A 251 10.77 -13.63 -13.42
CA MET A 251 9.48 -13.63 -14.13
C MET A 251 9.60 -13.57 -15.67
N ARG A 252 10.69 -13.03 -16.19
CA ARG A 252 10.95 -13.03 -17.66
C ARG A 252 11.56 -14.32 -18.15
N SER A 253 12.50 -14.88 -17.40
CA SER A 253 13.19 -16.13 -17.79
C SER A 253 12.30 -17.38 -17.68
N GLY A 254 11.17 -17.30 -17.00
CA GLY A 254 10.30 -18.45 -16.74
C GLY A 254 10.87 -19.42 -15.69
N GLU A 255 11.92 -19.03 -14.98
CA GLU A 255 12.50 -19.79 -13.88
C GLU A 255 11.54 -19.78 -12.68
N LYS A 256 11.02 -20.93 -12.34
CA LYS A 256 10.32 -21.14 -11.07
C LYS A 256 11.40 -21.23 -9.99
N GLU A 257 11.60 -20.17 -9.21
CA GLU A 257 12.29 -20.32 -7.93
C GLU A 257 11.49 -21.33 -7.10
N GLY A 258 12.18 -22.39 -6.67
CA GLY A 258 11.59 -23.38 -5.77
C GLY A 258 11.12 -22.69 -4.51
N ASN A 259 9.88 -22.96 -4.10
CA ASN A 259 9.32 -22.57 -2.81
C ASN A 259 10.23 -23.06 -1.69
N GLY A 260 11.09 -22.16 -1.20
CA GLY A 260 11.72 -22.30 0.12
C GLY A 260 10.65 -21.96 1.15
N VAL A 261 10.24 -22.97 1.87
CA VAL A 261 9.30 -22.93 3.00
C VAL A 261 9.82 -22.05 4.12
#